data_a5ad17278fdec103703fb53dec6d291c
#
_entry.id   a5ad17278fdec103703fb53dec6d291c
#
_cell.length_a   1.000
_cell.length_b   1.000
_cell.length_c   1.000
_cell.angle_alpha   90.00
_cell.angle_beta   90.00
_cell.angle_gamma   90.00
#
_symmetry.space_group_name_H-M   'P 1'
#
loop_
_entity.id
_entity.type
_entity.pdbx_description
1 polymer ?
#
loop_
_entity_poly.entity_id
_entity_poly.type
_entity_poly.pdbx_seq_one_letter_code
_entity_poly.pdbx_strand_id
1 'polypeptide(L)'
;TRLDGASIYGGEFHSCVIKDTTFFCASLADTHFYDSALDRVSFQKAYLRRCNVLDCELYSVNFLNTTLDGCSFGRVESRLIRNLHTATITQGGATEDECRRNREAIYKALRPEDYPQGPDRRAPAPER
;
A
#
# COMPACT_ATOMS: atom_id res chain seq x y z
N THR A 1 2.27 -0.15 18.50
CA THR A 1 2.55 -1.59 18.43
C THR A 1 3.62 -1.85 17.39
N ARG A 2 4.47 -2.76 17.68
CA ARG A 2 5.57 -3.07 16.77
C ARG A 2 5.49 -4.53 16.35
N LEU A 3 5.36 -4.73 15.05
CA LEU A 3 5.37 -6.05 14.46
C LEU A 3 6.54 -6.18 13.49
N ASP A 4 7.65 -5.56 13.86
CA ASP A 4 8.84 -5.52 13.02
C ASP A 4 9.37 -6.93 12.81
N GLY A 5 9.68 -7.25 11.56
CA GLY A 5 10.19 -8.57 11.22
C GLY A 5 9.20 -9.70 11.32
N ALA A 6 7.92 -9.40 11.59
CA ALA A 6 6.93 -10.46 11.71
C ALA A 6 6.69 -11.14 10.37
N SER A 7 6.31 -12.41 10.44
CA SER A 7 5.87 -13.16 9.27
C SER A 7 4.42 -13.54 9.46
N ILE A 8 3.57 -13.07 8.56
CA ILE A 8 2.14 -13.37 8.64
C ILE A 8 1.73 -14.01 7.33
N TYR A 9 1.14 -15.17 7.41
CA TYR A 9 0.71 -15.90 6.23
C TYR A 9 -0.75 -16.27 6.40
N GLY A 10 -1.57 -15.85 5.44
CA GLY A 10 -3.00 -16.19 5.46
C GLY A 10 -3.80 -15.47 6.51
N GLY A 11 -3.32 -14.33 7.00
CA GLY A 11 -4.02 -13.58 8.02
C GLY A 11 -5.16 -12.76 7.46
N GLU A 12 -6.15 -12.47 8.30
CA GLU A 12 -7.26 -11.62 7.93
C GLU A 12 -7.56 -10.67 9.07
N PHE A 13 -7.72 -9.40 8.71
CA PHE A 13 -8.08 -8.36 9.65
C PHE A 13 -9.42 -7.79 9.20
N HIS A 14 -10.47 -8.04 9.99
CA HIS A 14 -11.82 -7.59 9.67
C HIS A 14 -12.27 -6.57 10.69
N SER A 15 -12.68 -5.40 10.22
CA SER A 15 -13.26 -4.38 11.08
C SER A 15 -12.34 -4.02 12.24
N CYS A 16 -11.06 -3.95 11.96
CA CYS A 16 -10.06 -3.64 12.97
C CYS A 16 -9.64 -2.19 12.87
N VAL A 17 -9.18 -1.64 13.99
CA VAL A 17 -8.53 -0.34 13.99
C VAL A 17 -7.07 -0.58 14.37
N ILE A 18 -6.18 -0.30 13.43
CA ILE A 18 -4.75 -0.52 13.63
C ILE A 18 -4.10 0.86 13.67
N LYS A 19 -3.56 1.23 14.84
CA LYS A 19 -3.02 2.57 15.03
C LYS A 19 -1.59 2.50 15.54
N ASP A 20 -0.78 3.44 15.06
CA ASP A 20 0.58 3.61 15.57
C ASP A 20 1.34 2.29 15.59
N THR A 21 1.24 1.56 14.48
CA THR A 21 1.81 0.21 14.39
C THR A 21 2.86 0.20 13.30
N THR A 22 3.96 -0.52 13.53
CA THR A 22 5.00 -0.66 12.53
C THR A 22 5.15 -2.12 12.13
N PHE A 23 5.34 -2.32 10.83
CA PHE A 23 5.63 -3.61 10.23
C PHE A 23 7.00 -3.55 9.53
N PHE A 24 7.96 -2.92 10.17
CA PHE A 24 9.28 -2.71 9.57
C PHE A 24 9.91 -4.06 9.23
N CYS A 25 10.26 -4.25 7.96
CA CYS A 25 10.88 -5.48 7.48
C CYS A 25 10.02 -6.72 7.67
N ALA A 26 8.71 -6.56 7.85
CA ALA A 26 7.82 -7.71 8.01
C ALA A 26 7.50 -8.32 6.65
N SER A 27 7.10 -9.58 6.67
CA SER A 27 6.64 -10.29 5.49
C SER A 27 5.20 -10.69 5.68
N LEU A 28 4.33 -10.20 4.80
CA LEU A 28 2.91 -10.54 4.85
C LEU A 28 2.54 -11.20 3.52
N ALA A 29 2.04 -12.42 3.56
CA ALA A 29 1.65 -13.15 2.37
C ALA A 29 0.21 -13.62 2.51
N ASP A 30 -0.59 -13.45 1.46
CA ASP A 30 -1.99 -13.86 1.45
C ASP A 30 -2.73 -13.31 2.68
N THR A 31 -2.43 -12.07 3.03
CA THR A 31 -2.99 -11.41 4.20
C THR A 31 -3.90 -10.30 3.73
N HIS A 32 -5.06 -10.20 4.34
CA HIS A 32 -6.09 -9.30 3.84
C HIS A 32 -6.62 -8.41 4.94
N PHE A 33 -6.92 -7.17 4.57
CA PHE A 33 -7.50 -6.18 5.48
C PHE A 33 -8.84 -5.76 4.90
N TYR A 34 -9.91 -5.99 5.66
CA TYR A 34 -11.28 -5.68 5.21
C TYR A 34 -11.96 -4.76 6.21
N ASP A 35 -12.60 -3.70 5.73
CA ASP A 35 -13.41 -2.80 6.58
C ASP A 35 -12.62 -2.30 7.78
N SER A 36 -11.33 -2.04 7.60
CA SER A 36 -10.46 -1.70 8.70
C SER A 36 -9.91 -0.29 8.52
N ALA A 37 -9.43 0.28 9.61
CA ALA A 37 -8.78 1.59 9.58
C ALA A 37 -7.33 1.43 9.98
N LEU A 38 -6.44 1.92 9.13
CA LEU A 38 -5.02 1.93 9.40
C LEU A 38 -4.58 3.38 9.58
N ASP A 39 -4.18 3.72 10.80
CA ASP A 39 -3.87 5.08 11.18
C ASP A 39 -2.44 5.16 11.71
N ARG A 40 -1.58 5.86 10.99
CA ARG A 40 -0.17 5.99 11.34
C ARG A 40 0.50 4.62 11.41
N VAL A 41 0.35 3.87 10.33
CA VAL A 41 0.92 2.54 10.20
C VAL A 41 2.09 2.61 9.22
N SER A 42 3.19 1.96 9.54
CA SER A 42 4.35 1.96 8.66
C SER A 42 4.62 0.56 8.15
N PHE A 43 4.74 0.45 6.82
CA PHE A 43 5.16 -0.77 6.16
C PHE A 43 6.58 -0.61 5.60
N GLN A 44 7.39 0.22 6.24
CA GLN A 44 8.72 0.50 5.73
C GLN A 44 9.53 -0.79 5.58
N LYS A 45 10.04 -1.00 4.37
CA LYS A 45 10.84 -2.18 4.02
C LYS A 45 10.10 -3.50 4.19
N ALA A 46 8.79 -3.45 4.30
CA ALA A 46 8.00 -4.68 4.40
C ALA A 46 7.81 -5.29 3.01
N TYR A 47 7.53 -6.58 3.00
CA TYR A 47 7.25 -7.30 1.77
C TYR A 47 5.82 -7.83 1.86
N LEU A 48 4.95 -7.31 1.01
CA LEU A 48 3.55 -7.71 0.98
C LEU A 48 3.30 -8.46 -0.32
N ARG A 49 2.86 -9.71 -0.21
CA ARG A 49 2.62 -10.54 -1.38
C ARG A 49 1.20 -11.06 -1.36
N ARG A 50 0.49 -10.80 -2.45
CA ARG A 50 -0.90 -11.23 -2.61
C ARG A 50 -1.78 -10.78 -1.46
N CYS A 51 -1.58 -9.54 -1.02
CA CYS A 51 -2.39 -8.96 0.05
C CYS A 51 -3.47 -8.09 -0.55
N ASN A 52 -4.62 -8.07 0.08
CA ASN A 52 -5.73 -7.24 -0.37
C ASN A 52 -6.11 -6.28 0.73
N VAL A 53 -6.35 -5.03 0.35
CA VAL A 53 -6.82 -4.00 1.27
C VAL A 53 -8.10 -3.45 0.68
N LEU A 54 -9.23 -3.85 1.22
CA LEU A 54 -10.54 -3.54 0.65
C LEU A 54 -11.43 -2.84 1.66
N ASP A 55 -12.11 -1.79 1.21
CA ASP A 55 -13.06 -1.06 2.04
C ASP A 55 -12.41 -0.51 3.31
N CYS A 56 -11.17 -0.04 3.20
CA CYS A 56 -10.40 0.41 4.35
C CYS A 56 -10.16 1.90 4.29
N GLU A 57 -9.85 2.47 5.46
CA GLU A 57 -9.41 3.85 5.57
C GLU A 57 -7.94 3.85 5.91
N LEU A 58 -7.17 4.63 5.15
CA LEU A 58 -5.71 4.68 5.33
C LEU A 58 -5.33 6.13 5.60
N TYR A 59 -4.76 6.38 6.78
CA TYR A 59 -4.34 7.71 7.15
C TYR A 59 -2.89 7.68 7.62
N SER A 60 -2.07 8.48 6.97
CA SER A 60 -0.65 8.60 7.33
C SER A 60 0.05 7.24 7.32
N VAL A 61 -0.16 6.48 6.24
CA VAL A 61 0.47 5.17 6.09
C VAL A 61 1.75 5.35 5.28
N ASN A 62 2.83 4.75 5.76
CA ASN A 62 4.15 4.92 5.18
C ASN A 62 4.55 3.67 4.40
N PHE A 63 4.85 3.86 3.11
CA PHE A 63 5.26 2.77 2.22
C PHE A 63 6.72 2.91 1.79
N LEU A 64 7.57 3.46 2.64
CA LEU A 64 8.97 3.68 2.28
C LEU A 64 9.67 2.37 1.98
N ASN A 65 10.13 2.22 0.75
CA ASN A 65 10.86 1.04 0.31
C ASN A 65 10.10 -0.27 0.55
N THR A 66 8.77 -0.20 0.49
CA THR A 66 7.92 -1.38 0.64
C THR A 66 7.82 -2.09 -0.71
N THR A 67 7.75 -3.41 -0.68
CA THR A 67 7.50 -4.20 -1.88
C THR A 67 6.05 -4.67 -1.86
N LEU A 68 5.32 -4.36 -2.91
CA LEU A 68 3.92 -4.76 -3.08
C LEU A 68 3.85 -5.68 -4.30
N ASP A 69 3.76 -6.98 -4.07
CA ASP A 69 3.77 -7.97 -5.14
C ASP A 69 2.41 -8.64 -5.24
N GLY A 70 1.68 -8.36 -6.32
CA GLY A 70 0.36 -8.93 -6.51
C GLY A 70 -0.69 -8.43 -5.54
N CYS A 71 -0.53 -7.20 -5.04
CA CYS A 71 -1.44 -6.64 -4.05
C CYS A 71 -2.54 -5.84 -4.71
N SER A 72 -3.66 -5.72 -4.02
CA SER A 72 -4.81 -4.95 -4.49
C SER A 72 -5.30 -4.00 -3.41
N PHE A 73 -5.68 -2.81 -3.83
CA PHE A 73 -6.30 -1.83 -2.95
C PHE A 73 -7.61 -1.41 -3.61
N GLY A 74 -8.74 -1.74 -2.98
CA GLY A 74 -10.04 -1.45 -3.54
C GLY A 74 -10.92 -0.70 -2.56
N ARG A 75 -11.62 0.32 -3.06
CA ARG A 75 -12.55 1.11 -2.26
C ARG A 75 -11.91 1.59 -0.97
N VAL A 76 -10.70 2.15 -1.08
CA VAL A 76 -10.00 2.69 0.09
C VAL A 76 -10.12 4.21 0.08
N GLU A 77 -10.20 4.77 1.28
CA GLU A 77 -10.11 6.21 1.47
C GLU A 77 -8.74 6.50 2.05
N SER A 78 -7.95 7.29 1.32
CA SER A 78 -6.55 7.48 1.67
C SER A 78 -6.24 8.95 1.90
N ARG A 79 -5.50 9.23 2.96
CA ARG A 79 -5.01 10.58 3.23
C ARG A 79 -3.59 10.48 3.75
N LEU A 80 -2.72 11.37 3.23
CA LEU A 80 -1.35 11.46 3.69
C LEU A 80 -0.60 10.14 3.54
N ILE A 81 -0.74 9.53 2.39
CA ILE A 81 0.04 8.32 2.08
C ILE A 81 1.46 8.79 1.79
N ARG A 82 2.43 8.17 2.47
CA ARG A 82 3.80 8.66 2.45
C ARG A 82 4.70 7.69 1.72
N ASN A 83 5.60 8.26 0.92
CA ASN A 83 6.71 7.55 0.29
C ASN A 83 6.28 6.45 -0.66
N LEU A 84 5.08 6.56 -1.22
CA LEU A 84 4.62 5.55 -2.17
C LEU A 84 5.54 5.47 -3.38
N HIS A 85 6.18 6.57 -3.76
CA HIS A 85 7.06 6.59 -4.91
C HIS A 85 8.32 5.74 -4.73
N THR A 86 8.65 5.37 -3.50
CA THR A 86 9.80 4.49 -3.26
C THR A 86 9.41 3.02 -3.24
N ALA A 87 8.11 2.73 -3.26
CA ALA A 87 7.66 1.34 -3.20
C ALA A 87 7.92 0.64 -4.53
N THR A 88 8.23 -0.65 -4.44
CA THR A 88 8.37 -1.49 -5.61
C THR A 88 7.05 -2.24 -5.80
N ILE A 89 6.41 -2.04 -6.93
CA ILE A 89 5.10 -2.62 -7.17
C ILE A 89 5.22 -3.59 -8.34
N THR A 90 5.04 -4.87 -8.05
CA THR A 90 5.20 -5.93 -9.04
C THR A 90 4.00 -6.86 -8.99
N GLN A 91 3.98 -7.81 -9.88
CA GLN A 91 2.96 -8.85 -9.88
C GLN A 91 3.61 -10.08 -10.50
N GLY A 92 4.01 -11.03 -9.65
CA GLY A 92 4.75 -12.19 -10.09
C GLY A 92 4.02 -12.95 -11.18
N GLY A 93 4.75 -13.32 -12.22
CA GLY A 93 4.17 -14.06 -13.32
C GLY A 93 3.42 -13.24 -14.33
N ALA A 94 3.29 -11.93 -14.13
CA ALA A 94 2.54 -11.07 -15.02
C ALA A 94 3.45 -10.46 -16.08
N THR A 95 2.85 -10.01 -17.17
CA THR A 95 3.58 -9.28 -18.19
C THR A 95 3.91 -7.89 -17.67
N GLU A 96 4.81 -7.22 -18.40
CA GLU A 96 5.15 -5.85 -18.04
C GLU A 96 3.94 -4.92 -18.10
N ASP A 97 3.08 -5.11 -19.10
CA ASP A 97 1.88 -4.30 -19.21
C ASP A 97 0.94 -4.52 -18.03
N GLU A 98 0.81 -5.76 -17.59
CA GLU A 98 -0.02 -6.07 -16.44
C GLU A 98 0.55 -5.46 -15.16
N CYS A 99 1.86 -5.51 -15.00
CA CYS A 99 2.50 -4.89 -13.85
C CYS A 99 2.30 -3.38 -13.86
N ARG A 100 2.40 -2.76 -15.04
CA ARG A 100 2.19 -1.33 -15.15
C ARG A 100 0.76 -0.95 -14.78
N ARG A 101 -0.22 -1.71 -15.28
CA ARG A 101 -1.62 -1.43 -14.97
C ARG A 101 -1.90 -1.60 -13.49
N ASN A 102 -1.31 -2.61 -12.87
CA ASN A 102 -1.47 -2.82 -11.44
C ASN A 102 -0.86 -1.67 -10.66
N ARG A 103 0.32 -1.23 -11.06
CA ARG A 103 0.97 -0.10 -10.40
C ARG A 103 0.12 1.16 -10.51
N GLU A 104 -0.44 1.41 -11.70
CA GLU A 104 -1.30 2.56 -11.89
C GLU A 104 -2.56 2.48 -11.04
N ALA A 105 -3.14 1.28 -10.95
CA ALA A 105 -4.33 1.11 -10.13
C ALA A 105 -4.03 1.38 -8.67
N ILE A 106 -2.88 0.92 -8.17
CA ILE A 106 -2.50 1.16 -6.79
C ILE A 106 -2.25 2.64 -6.54
N TYR A 107 -1.53 3.29 -7.44
CA TYR A 107 -1.32 4.73 -7.31
C TYR A 107 -2.65 5.49 -7.31
N LYS A 108 -3.57 5.09 -8.18
CA LYS A 108 -4.85 5.76 -8.25
C LYS A 108 -5.64 5.58 -6.97
N ALA A 109 -5.53 4.41 -6.34
CA ALA A 109 -6.24 4.14 -5.10
C ALA A 109 -5.62 4.87 -3.92
N LEU A 110 -4.30 4.95 -3.87
CA LEU A 110 -3.58 5.46 -2.71
C LEU A 110 -3.09 6.89 -2.86
N ARG A 111 -2.99 7.41 -4.08
CA ARG A 111 -2.32 8.60 -4.36
C ARG A 111 -3.03 9.75 -3.99
N PRO A 112 -3.98 9.89 -3.88
CA PRO A 112 -4.61 11.12 -3.71
C PRO A 112 -3.70 12.27 -3.92
N GLU A 113 -4.03 13.34 -3.29
CA GLU A 113 -3.42 14.62 -3.55
C GLU A 113 -1.97 14.66 -3.13
N ASP A 114 -1.54 13.71 -2.31
CA ASP A 114 -0.18 13.77 -1.82
C ASP A 114 0.81 13.11 -2.75
N TYR A 115 0.35 12.45 -3.78
CA TYR A 115 1.27 11.81 -4.69
C TYR A 115 1.89 12.89 -5.55
N PRO A 116 3.20 13.01 -5.56
CA PRO A 116 3.82 14.02 -6.40
C PRO A 116 3.54 13.65 -7.82
N GLN A 117 3.17 14.52 -8.50
CA GLN A 117 2.81 14.18 -9.80
C GLN A 117 4.02 13.89 -10.61
N GLY A 118 4.23 13.48 -10.21
CA GLY A 118 5.04 13.16 -10.62
C GLY A 118 5.23 12.79 -11.45
N PRO A 119 4.97 12.66 -11.39
CA PRO A 119 5.10 12.49 -12.05
C PRO A 119 4.89 12.65 -12.81
N ASP A 120 4.73 12.96 -12.29
CA ASP A 120 4.47 13.02 -12.71
C ASP A 120 3.87 13.53 -12.91
N ARG A 121 3.68 14.31 -12.51
CA ARG A 121 3.33 14.65 -12.14
C ARG A 121 2.91 15.28 -12.57
N ARG A 122 2.85 15.81 -12.52
CA ARG A 122 2.69 16.22 -12.44
C ARG A 122 2.35 16.69 -13.07
N ALA A 123 2.09 17.33 -13.26
CA ALA A 123 1.93 17.56 -13.55
C ALA A 123 1.48 18.15 -13.86
N PRO A 124 1.37 18.58 -14.10
CA PRO A 124 1.04 18.91 -14.28
C PRO A 124 0.58 19.37 -14.44
N ALA A 125 0.27 19.88 -14.39
CA ALA A 125 0.10 19.86 -14.27
C ALA A 125 -0.33 20.31 -14.48
N PRO A 126 -0.53 20.72 -14.69
CA PRO A 126 -0.74 20.78 -14.68
C PRO A 126 -1.16 20.98 -14.90
N GLU A 127 -1.49 21.18 -14.69
CA GLU A 127 -1.48 20.79 -14.57
C GLU A 127 -1.68 20.68 -14.71
N ARG A 128 -2.32 21.63 -14.86
CA ARG A 128 -2.13 21.23 -14.56
C ARG A 128 -2.25 21.14 -14.71
#